data_de957ba4271008c8ec67a9456d8b639a
#
_entry.id   de957ba4271008c8ec67a9456d8b639a
#
_cell.length_a   1.000
_cell.length_b   1.000
_cell.length_c   1.000
_cell.angle_alpha   90.00
_cell.angle_beta   90.00
_cell.angle_gamma   90.00
#
_symmetry.space_group_name_H-M   'P 1'
#
loop_
_entity.id
_entity.type
_entity.pdbx_description
1 polymer ?
#
loop_
_entity_poly.entity_id
_entity_poly.type
_entity_poly.pdbx_seq_one_letter_code
_entity_poly.pdbx_strand_id
1 'polypeptide(L)'
;VQAAGKPDEKVNERGEWTVLQRIHELVDDKTFVPLNSLFNPQGNKNGSTGIVKGLGKVAGKWCLIVGSDNKKLAGAWVAGQAENLLRASDTAKRLNIPLVYVLNCSGVKLNEQEKVYANRRGGGTPFYRNAELNQLGIPVIVGIWGTNPAGGGYHSISPTVIVAHKDANMAVGGAGIVGGMNPKGYIDEEGAQDIIKSTESAGVTAPPGSVGIHFAETGFMREVYSNEQGVLHGIRKFVDMLPAYDLDFFRVDDPKDPLFSADDIYS
;
A
#
# COMPACT_ATOMS: atom_id res chain seq x y z
N VAL A 1 -4.07 -14.02 13.98
CA VAL A 1 -3.69 -13.69 12.60
C VAL A 1 -3.20 -14.93 11.88
N GLN A 2 -2.24 -15.70 12.42
CA GLN A 2 -1.72 -16.90 11.74
C GLN A 2 -2.78 -17.94 11.42
N ALA A 3 -3.77 -18.11 12.28
CA ALA A 3 -4.87 -19.09 12.11
C ALA A 3 -6.07 -18.56 11.32
N ALA A 4 -6.09 -17.27 10.95
CA ALA A 4 -7.21 -16.66 10.25
C ALA A 4 -7.00 -16.69 8.73
N GLY A 5 -8.07 -16.95 7.99
CA GLY A 5 -8.04 -16.91 6.52
C GLY A 5 -7.61 -18.24 5.88
N LYS A 6 -7.11 -18.14 4.65
CA LYS A 6 -6.62 -19.31 3.90
C LYS A 6 -5.28 -19.82 4.47
N PRO A 7 -4.95 -21.09 4.32
CA PRO A 7 -3.59 -21.56 4.59
C PRO A 7 -2.55 -20.82 3.75
N ASP A 8 -1.32 -20.70 4.26
CA ASP A 8 -0.23 -20.00 3.56
C ASP A 8 0.08 -20.67 2.19
N GLU A 9 0.01 -22.00 2.14
CA GLU A 9 0.23 -22.78 0.92
C GLU A 9 -0.71 -22.37 -0.21
N LYS A 10 -1.99 -22.02 0.12
CA LYS A 10 -2.97 -21.58 -0.87
C LYS A 10 -2.67 -20.20 -1.48
N VAL A 11 -1.91 -19.38 -0.78
CA VAL A 11 -1.41 -18.10 -1.29
C VAL A 11 -0.16 -18.33 -2.12
N ASN A 12 0.76 -19.16 -1.60
CA ASN A 12 2.01 -19.46 -2.26
C ASN A 12 1.85 -20.25 -3.58
N GLU A 13 0.82 -21.10 -3.69
CA GLU A 13 0.45 -21.78 -4.95
C GLU A 13 0.18 -20.80 -6.11
N ARG A 14 -0.13 -19.54 -5.81
CA ARG A 14 -0.35 -18.46 -6.80
C ARG A 14 0.90 -17.66 -7.12
N GLY A 15 2.04 -18.03 -6.54
CA GLY A 15 3.27 -17.26 -6.64
C GLY A 15 3.31 -16.01 -5.76
N GLU A 16 2.35 -15.83 -4.86
CA GLU A 16 2.28 -14.72 -3.93
C GLU A 16 2.82 -15.10 -2.55
N TRP A 17 3.37 -14.15 -1.84
CA TRP A 17 3.69 -14.30 -0.42
C TRP A 17 2.57 -13.80 0.47
N THR A 18 2.43 -14.41 1.65
CA THR A 18 1.53 -13.89 2.67
C THR A 18 2.10 -12.61 3.29
N VAL A 19 1.24 -11.81 3.89
CA VAL A 19 1.65 -10.57 4.55
C VAL A 19 2.73 -10.80 5.62
N LEU A 20 2.66 -11.91 6.36
CA LEU A 20 3.67 -12.23 7.38
C LEU A 20 5.01 -12.63 6.75
N GLN A 21 5.01 -13.38 5.66
CA GLN A 21 6.22 -13.70 4.91
C GLN A 21 6.89 -12.43 4.40
N ARG A 22 6.12 -11.49 3.82
CA ARG A 22 6.62 -10.19 3.37
C ARG A 22 7.20 -9.37 4.53
N ILE A 23 6.51 -9.29 5.66
CA ILE A 23 6.99 -8.53 6.82
C ILE A 23 8.26 -9.15 7.40
N HIS A 24 8.34 -10.47 7.53
CA HIS A 24 9.52 -11.14 8.06
C HIS A 24 10.75 -11.00 7.16
N GLU A 25 10.56 -10.95 5.84
CA GLU A 25 11.65 -10.69 4.89
C GLU A 25 12.05 -9.20 4.86
N LEU A 26 11.09 -8.31 5.11
CA LEU A 26 11.33 -6.86 5.11
C LEU A 26 12.19 -6.43 6.29
N VAL A 27 11.96 -6.99 7.48
CA VAL A 27 12.58 -6.52 8.73
C VAL A 27 13.98 -7.10 8.94
N ASP A 28 14.81 -6.33 9.61
CA ASP A 28 16.15 -6.76 10.03
C ASP A 28 16.03 -7.77 11.18
N ASP A 29 16.83 -8.85 11.14
CA ASP A 29 17.04 -9.80 12.23
C ASP A 29 15.78 -10.23 12.99
N LYS A 30 14.66 -10.38 12.30
CA LYS A 30 13.36 -10.76 12.89
C LYS A 30 12.86 -9.79 13.97
N THR A 31 13.17 -8.53 13.84
CA THR A 31 12.82 -7.49 14.83
C THR A 31 11.33 -7.15 14.93
N PHE A 32 10.47 -7.83 14.18
CA PHE A 32 9.04 -7.48 14.15
C PHE A 32 8.33 -7.75 15.48
N VAL A 33 7.80 -6.69 16.08
CA VAL A 33 6.99 -6.72 17.30
C VAL A 33 5.55 -6.39 16.95
N PRO A 34 4.64 -7.38 16.91
CA PRO A 34 3.26 -7.14 16.52
C PRO A 34 2.51 -6.28 17.56
N LEU A 35 1.70 -5.34 17.07
CA LEU A 35 0.87 -4.46 17.88
C LEU A 35 -0.61 -4.76 17.68
N ASN A 36 -1.38 -4.70 18.78
CA ASN A 36 -2.83 -4.92 18.79
C ASN A 36 -3.27 -6.25 18.11
N SER A 37 -2.48 -7.29 18.25
CA SER A 37 -2.72 -8.59 17.62
C SER A 37 -4.03 -9.26 18.05
N LEU A 38 -4.57 -8.88 19.21
CA LEU A 38 -5.84 -9.34 19.73
C LEU A 38 -7.01 -8.39 19.45
N PHE A 39 -6.76 -7.29 18.75
CA PHE A 39 -7.82 -6.33 18.45
C PHE A 39 -8.79 -6.90 17.42
N ASN A 40 -10.01 -7.11 17.86
CA ASN A 40 -11.14 -7.45 17.00
C ASN A 40 -12.38 -6.75 17.55
N PRO A 41 -12.97 -5.78 16.80
CA PRO A 41 -14.12 -5.05 17.31
C PRO A 41 -15.33 -5.97 17.55
N GLN A 42 -16.11 -5.64 18.56
CA GLN A 42 -17.34 -6.37 18.87
C GLN A 42 -18.25 -6.43 17.63
N GLY A 43 -18.79 -7.60 17.36
CA GLY A 43 -19.67 -7.84 16.21
C GLY A 43 -18.96 -8.03 14.87
N ASN A 44 -17.63 -7.99 14.81
CA ASN A 44 -16.91 -8.37 13.60
C ASN A 44 -16.94 -9.87 13.39
N LYS A 45 -17.83 -10.31 12.49
CA LYS A 45 -17.99 -11.74 12.13
C LYS A 45 -16.84 -12.29 11.28
N ASN A 46 -15.92 -11.43 10.83
CA ASN A 46 -14.81 -11.84 9.99
C ASN A 46 -13.63 -12.43 10.77
N GLY A 47 -13.71 -12.45 12.10
CA GLY A 47 -12.70 -13.04 13.01
C GLY A 47 -11.40 -12.24 13.13
N SER A 48 -11.18 -11.24 12.26
CA SER A 48 -10.01 -10.37 12.23
C SER A 48 -10.32 -9.11 11.44
N THR A 49 -9.61 -8.02 11.68
CA THR A 49 -9.73 -6.78 10.87
C THR A 49 -8.97 -6.87 9.54
N GLY A 50 -8.24 -7.96 9.27
CA GLY A 50 -7.44 -8.10 8.05
C GLY A 50 -6.18 -7.23 8.01
N ILE A 51 -5.78 -6.64 9.14
CA ILE A 51 -4.55 -5.85 9.27
C ILE A 51 -3.56 -6.51 10.21
N VAL A 52 -2.34 -6.65 9.75
CA VAL A 52 -1.16 -6.99 10.55
C VAL A 52 -0.34 -5.73 10.70
N LYS A 53 -0.01 -5.34 11.93
CA LYS A 53 0.84 -4.18 12.17
C LYS A 53 1.79 -4.41 13.33
N GLY A 54 2.91 -3.71 13.31
CA GLY A 54 3.91 -3.80 14.36
C GLY A 54 5.07 -2.85 14.14
N LEU A 55 5.96 -2.82 15.10
CA LEU A 55 7.25 -2.16 14.99
C LEU A 55 8.28 -3.15 14.43
N GLY A 56 9.13 -2.69 13.55
CA GLY A 56 10.23 -3.48 13.02
C GLY A 56 11.36 -2.57 12.55
N LYS A 57 12.59 -3.06 12.60
CA LYS A 57 13.71 -2.36 11.97
C LYS A 57 13.77 -2.71 10.50
N VAL A 58 13.94 -1.70 9.67
CA VAL A 58 14.16 -1.82 8.22
C VAL A 58 15.38 -0.96 7.89
N ALA A 59 16.42 -1.57 7.33
CA ALA A 59 17.69 -0.89 7.08
C ALA A 59 18.20 -0.13 8.32
N GLY A 60 18.18 -0.78 9.47
CA GLY A 60 18.66 -0.23 10.76
C GLY A 60 17.70 0.74 11.45
N LYS A 61 16.64 1.20 10.80
CA LYS A 61 15.73 2.24 11.32
C LYS A 61 14.41 1.63 11.79
N TRP A 62 13.91 2.08 12.93
CA TRP A 62 12.58 1.69 13.39
C TRP A 62 11.50 2.26 12.49
N CYS A 63 10.61 1.38 12.06
CA CYS A 63 9.44 1.72 11.26
C CYS A 63 8.17 1.15 11.90
N LEU A 64 7.06 1.82 11.70
CA LEU A 64 5.76 1.21 11.89
C LEU A 64 5.34 0.52 10.60
N ILE A 65 5.18 -0.78 10.64
CA ILE A 65 4.84 -1.61 9.48
C ILE A 65 3.38 -2.00 9.56
N VAL A 66 2.67 -1.85 8.45
CA VAL A 66 1.25 -2.19 8.31
C VAL A 66 1.06 -3.01 7.06
N GLY A 67 0.47 -4.19 7.18
CA GLY A 67 0.21 -5.06 6.05
C GLY A 67 -1.26 -5.47 5.96
N SER A 68 -1.77 -5.57 4.74
CA SER A 68 -3.07 -6.17 4.46
C SER A 68 -2.95 -7.68 4.41
N ASP A 69 -3.76 -8.38 5.18
CA ASP A 69 -3.75 -9.85 5.23
C ASP A 69 -4.46 -10.43 3.99
N ASN A 70 -3.68 -10.72 2.96
CA ASN A 70 -4.17 -11.30 1.70
C ASN A 70 -4.72 -12.72 1.84
N LYS A 71 -4.47 -13.40 2.95
CA LYS A 71 -5.10 -14.68 3.29
C LYS A 71 -6.60 -14.53 3.55
N LYS A 72 -7.03 -13.34 3.97
CA LYS A 72 -8.41 -13.05 4.36
C LYS A 72 -9.06 -12.09 3.39
N LEU A 73 -10.09 -12.57 2.68
CA LEU A 73 -10.86 -11.79 1.73
C LEU A 73 -9.97 -11.00 0.74
N ALA A 74 -8.81 -11.57 0.38
CA ALA A 74 -7.79 -10.90 -0.44
C ALA A 74 -7.43 -9.49 0.07
N GLY A 75 -7.30 -9.34 1.39
CA GLY A 75 -6.96 -8.08 2.04
C GLY A 75 -8.08 -7.04 2.09
N ALA A 76 -9.33 -7.41 1.82
CA ALA A 76 -10.44 -6.46 1.81
C ALA A 76 -10.66 -5.78 3.16
N TRP A 77 -11.09 -4.53 3.12
CA TRP A 77 -11.50 -3.79 4.29
C TRP A 77 -12.82 -4.31 4.85
N VAL A 78 -12.79 -4.54 6.14
CA VAL A 78 -13.95 -4.96 6.95
C VAL A 78 -14.15 -4.02 8.13
N ALA A 79 -15.27 -4.16 8.84
CA ALA A 79 -15.56 -3.37 10.03
C ALA A 79 -14.39 -3.39 11.04
N GLY A 80 -14.03 -2.22 11.54
CA GLY A 80 -12.94 -2.02 12.51
C GLY A 80 -11.53 -1.88 11.90
N GLN A 81 -11.36 -2.10 10.62
CA GLN A 81 -10.06 -1.94 9.96
C GLN A 81 -9.58 -0.49 9.99
N ALA A 82 -10.46 0.47 9.71
CA ALA A 82 -10.11 1.89 9.76
C ALA A 82 -9.52 2.28 11.13
N GLU A 83 -10.14 1.87 12.22
CA GLU A 83 -9.63 2.10 13.58
C GLU A 83 -8.24 1.48 13.78
N ASN A 84 -8.02 0.30 13.24
CA ASN A 84 -6.72 -0.37 13.35
C ASN A 84 -5.62 0.37 12.56
N LEU A 85 -5.97 0.93 11.39
CA LEU A 85 -5.07 1.77 10.59
C LEU A 85 -4.78 3.11 11.27
N LEU A 86 -5.81 3.76 11.84
CA LEU A 86 -5.64 5.01 12.59
C LEU A 86 -4.70 4.85 13.77
N ARG A 87 -4.82 3.76 14.52
CA ARG A 87 -3.88 3.45 15.60
C ARG A 87 -2.44 3.30 15.11
N ALA A 88 -2.25 2.77 13.91
CA ALA A 88 -0.93 2.69 13.29
C ALA A 88 -0.38 4.08 12.99
N SER A 89 -1.16 4.92 12.30
CA SER A 89 -0.76 6.30 11.98
C SER A 89 -0.50 7.14 13.24
N ASP A 90 -1.36 7.01 14.26
CA ASP A 90 -1.18 7.69 15.56
C ASP A 90 0.13 7.22 16.25
N THR A 91 0.48 5.95 16.12
CA THR A 91 1.74 5.41 16.67
C THR A 91 2.95 5.93 15.91
N ALA A 92 2.91 5.93 14.57
CA ALA A 92 3.98 6.49 13.74
C ALA A 92 4.22 7.97 14.07
N LYS A 93 3.14 8.75 14.18
CA LYS A 93 3.19 10.17 14.58
C LYS A 93 3.81 10.38 15.95
N ARG A 94 3.38 9.61 16.96
CA ARG A 94 3.87 9.74 18.35
C ARG A 94 5.34 9.37 18.49
N LEU A 95 5.80 8.39 17.74
CA LEU A 95 7.18 7.91 17.78
C LEU A 95 8.08 8.65 16.79
N ASN A 96 7.51 9.46 15.92
CA ASN A 96 8.20 10.15 14.82
C ASN A 96 9.03 9.19 13.95
N ILE A 97 8.41 8.09 13.53
CA ILE A 97 9.05 7.03 12.72
C ILE A 97 8.29 6.83 11.40
N PRO A 98 8.95 6.34 10.33
CA PRO A 98 8.32 6.06 9.06
C PRO A 98 7.15 5.08 9.21
N LEU A 99 6.12 5.28 8.39
CA LEU A 99 5.03 4.34 8.20
C LEU A 99 5.27 3.56 6.90
N VAL A 100 5.40 2.25 7.01
CA VAL A 100 5.62 1.37 5.87
C VAL A 100 4.38 0.50 5.65
N TYR A 101 3.80 0.59 4.45
CA TYR A 101 2.69 -0.25 4.04
C TYR A 101 3.15 -1.42 3.16
N VAL A 102 2.65 -2.60 3.47
CA VAL A 102 2.74 -3.83 2.67
C VAL A 102 1.33 -4.13 2.18
N LEU A 103 0.95 -3.55 1.03
CA LEU A 103 -0.43 -3.53 0.57
C LEU A 103 -0.73 -4.60 -0.48
N ASN A 104 -1.79 -5.33 -0.22
CA ASN A 104 -2.52 -6.16 -1.15
C ASN A 104 -3.98 -6.15 -0.70
N CYS A 105 -4.74 -5.15 -1.16
CA CYS A 105 -6.05 -4.82 -0.62
C CYS A 105 -7.11 -4.80 -1.72
N SER A 106 -7.97 -5.78 -1.76
CA SER A 106 -9.04 -5.92 -2.77
C SER A 106 -10.21 -4.92 -2.63
N GLY A 107 -10.02 -3.84 -1.88
CA GLY A 107 -11.04 -2.81 -1.67
C GLY A 107 -11.85 -3.05 -0.40
N VAL A 108 -13.05 -2.49 -0.33
CA VAL A 108 -13.96 -2.61 0.83
C VAL A 108 -14.96 -3.73 0.59
N LYS A 109 -15.22 -4.52 1.63
CA LYS A 109 -16.27 -5.53 1.59
C LYS A 109 -17.63 -4.84 1.37
N LEU A 110 -18.22 -5.01 0.19
CA LEU A 110 -19.34 -4.20 -0.29
C LEU A 110 -20.56 -4.18 0.64
N ASN A 111 -20.87 -5.29 1.28
CA ASN A 111 -21.99 -5.40 2.21
C ASN A 111 -21.68 -4.94 3.63
N GLU A 112 -20.50 -4.34 3.87
CA GLU A 112 -20.08 -3.77 5.15
C GLU A 112 -19.69 -2.29 5.03
N GLN A 113 -19.92 -1.66 3.88
CA GLN A 113 -19.51 -0.26 3.63
C GLN A 113 -20.00 0.71 4.70
N GLU A 114 -21.23 0.56 5.16
CA GLU A 114 -21.83 1.36 6.24
C GLU A 114 -21.02 1.29 7.55
N LYS A 115 -20.39 0.12 7.82
CA LYS A 115 -19.58 -0.11 9.02
C LYS A 115 -18.13 0.31 8.85
N VAL A 116 -17.66 0.35 7.60
CA VAL A 116 -16.28 0.72 7.27
C VAL A 116 -16.13 2.23 7.16
N TYR A 117 -17.04 2.89 6.45
CA TYR A 117 -16.89 4.33 6.17
C TYR A 117 -17.51 5.25 7.21
N ALA A 118 -18.46 4.76 8.00
CA ALA A 118 -19.18 5.59 8.96
C ALA A 118 -18.28 6.18 10.03
N ASN A 119 -18.63 7.41 10.47
CA ASN A 119 -18.10 8.20 11.57
C ASN A 119 -16.67 8.77 11.38
N ARG A 120 -16.25 9.57 12.38
CA ARG A 120 -14.97 10.31 12.37
C ARG A 120 -13.72 9.41 12.41
N ARG A 121 -13.86 8.14 12.75
CA ARG A 121 -12.79 7.13 12.74
C ARG A 121 -13.02 6.06 11.68
N GLY A 122 -13.85 6.37 10.70
CA GLY A 122 -14.17 5.52 9.56
C GLY A 122 -13.11 5.56 8.45
N GLY A 123 -13.43 4.87 7.35
CA GLY A 123 -12.50 4.59 6.26
C GLY A 123 -11.86 5.78 5.56
N GLY A 124 -12.47 6.97 5.62
CA GLY A 124 -11.88 8.19 5.05
C GLY A 124 -10.72 8.75 5.86
N THR A 125 -10.69 8.50 7.16
CA THR A 125 -9.69 9.11 8.06
C THR A 125 -8.26 8.58 7.86
N PRO A 126 -8.01 7.29 7.56
CA PRO A 126 -6.66 6.82 7.22
C PRO A 126 -6.01 7.59 6.06
N PHE A 127 -6.79 8.01 5.06
CA PHE A 127 -6.26 8.78 3.92
C PHE A 127 -5.79 10.17 4.37
N TYR A 128 -6.60 10.84 5.16
CA TYR A 128 -6.23 12.11 5.78
C TYR A 128 -4.95 11.97 6.64
N ARG A 129 -4.85 10.88 7.42
CA ARG A 129 -3.67 10.64 8.27
C ARG A 129 -2.39 10.44 7.48
N ASN A 130 -2.43 9.78 6.33
CA ASN A 130 -1.26 9.66 5.48
C ASN A 130 -0.78 11.04 4.98
N ALA A 131 -1.69 11.90 4.56
CA ALA A 131 -1.35 13.26 4.16
C ALA A 131 -0.80 14.08 5.35
N GLU A 132 -1.39 13.95 6.54
CA GLU A 132 -0.91 14.60 7.77
C GLU A 132 0.51 14.15 8.12
N LEU A 133 0.83 12.87 8.04
CA LEU A 133 2.18 12.36 8.30
C LEU A 133 3.19 12.97 7.34
N ASN A 134 2.87 13.04 6.05
CA ASN A 134 3.74 13.69 5.07
C ASN A 134 3.98 15.17 5.37
N GLN A 135 2.94 15.90 5.77
CA GLN A 135 3.08 17.31 6.17
C GLN A 135 3.95 17.50 7.42
N LEU A 136 3.97 16.51 8.30
CA LEU A 136 4.82 16.49 9.49
C LEU A 136 6.26 16.02 9.21
N GLY A 137 6.59 15.72 7.95
CA GLY A 137 7.90 15.19 7.59
C GLY A 137 8.08 13.72 7.94
N ILE A 138 7.02 13.00 8.28
CA ILE A 138 7.05 11.56 8.57
C ILE A 138 6.79 10.80 7.27
N PRO A 139 7.78 10.09 6.72
CA PRO A 139 7.62 9.40 5.45
C PRO A 139 6.60 8.27 5.52
N VAL A 140 5.81 8.14 4.45
CA VAL A 140 4.92 7.01 4.20
C VAL A 140 5.41 6.26 2.97
N ILE A 141 5.92 5.05 3.15
CA ILE A 141 6.49 4.23 2.08
C ILE A 141 5.55 3.07 1.83
N VAL A 142 5.18 2.85 0.59
CA VAL A 142 4.19 1.85 0.19
C VAL A 142 4.78 0.86 -0.79
N GLY A 143 4.74 -0.42 -0.46
CA GLY A 143 4.89 -1.52 -1.41
C GLY A 143 3.53 -2.08 -1.77
N ILE A 144 3.25 -2.24 -3.07
CA ILE A 144 1.97 -2.78 -3.54
C ILE A 144 2.14 -4.08 -4.31
N TRP A 145 1.22 -5.00 -4.03
CA TRP A 145 1.06 -6.29 -4.71
C TRP A 145 -0.40 -6.50 -5.04
N GLY A 146 -0.67 -7.37 -6.01
CA GLY A 146 -2.02 -7.76 -6.38
C GLY A 146 -2.92 -6.58 -6.75
N THR A 147 -4.21 -6.71 -6.51
CA THR A 147 -5.21 -5.73 -6.94
C THR A 147 -5.60 -4.80 -5.79
N ASN A 148 -5.45 -3.50 -5.99
CA ASN A 148 -5.72 -2.47 -5.00
C ASN A 148 -6.73 -1.43 -5.54
N PRO A 149 -8.02 -1.79 -5.68
CA PRO A 149 -9.04 -0.88 -6.19
C PRO A 149 -9.62 0.01 -5.10
N ALA A 150 -10.15 1.14 -5.51
CA ALA A 150 -10.88 2.10 -4.68
C ALA A 150 -10.16 2.39 -3.34
N GLY A 151 -10.81 2.18 -2.21
CA GLY A 151 -10.21 2.41 -0.89
C GLY A 151 -8.90 1.67 -0.63
N GLY A 152 -8.71 0.49 -1.24
CA GLY A 152 -7.43 -0.22 -1.23
C GLY A 152 -6.33 0.54 -1.95
N GLY A 153 -6.66 1.16 -3.09
CA GLY A 153 -5.75 2.03 -3.83
C GLY A 153 -5.47 3.36 -3.12
N TYR A 154 -6.44 3.89 -2.38
CA TYR A 154 -6.30 5.20 -1.72
C TYR A 154 -5.24 5.25 -0.63
N HIS A 155 -4.92 4.15 0.02
CA HIS A 155 -3.74 4.08 0.87
C HIS A 155 -2.46 4.47 0.13
N SER A 156 -2.44 4.21 -1.18
CA SER A 156 -1.30 4.46 -2.05
C SER A 156 -1.36 5.83 -2.74
N ILE A 157 -2.39 6.65 -2.52
CA ILE A 157 -2.52 7.96 -3.21
C ILE A 157 -1.74 9.08 -2.51
N SER A 158 -1.53 8.97 -1.20
CA SER A 158 -0.85 10.01 -0.42
C SER A 158 0.43 9.50 0.27
N PRO A 159 1.24 8.63 -0.33
CA PRO A 159 2.51 8.24 0.24
C PRO A 159 3.62 9.20 -0.19
N THR A 160 4.75 9.11 0.50
CA THR A 160 5.99 9.74 0.06
C THR A 160 6.56 9.02 -1.17
N VAL A 161 6.46 7.68 -1.19
CA VAL A 161 6.93 6.85 -2.29
C VAL A 161 6.12 5.57 -2.42
N ILE A 162 5.91 5.12 -3.66
CA ILE A 162 5.33 3.82 -3.99
C ILE A 162 6.32 2.98 -4.77
N VAL A 163 6.49 1.74 -4.35
CA VAL A 163 7.14 0.68 -5.11
C VAL A 163 6.14 -0.43 -5.40
N ALA A 164 6.23 -1.06 -6.55
CA ALA A 164 5.20 -1.99 -7.02
C ALA A 164 5.76 -3.31 -7.53
N HIS A 165 5.01 -4.38 -7.30
CA HIS A 165 5.18 -5.60 -8.07
C HIS A 165 4.64 -5.40 -9.50
N LYS A 166 5.30 -5.95 -10.51
CA LYS A 166 4.93 -5.78 -11.93
C LYS A 166 3.48 -6.16 -12.26
N ASP A 167 2.92 -7.11 -11.51
CA ASP A 167 1.55 -7.62 -11.69
C ASP A 167 0.54 -6.93 -10.75
N ALA A 168 0.96 -5.89 -10.03
CA ALA A 168 0.05 -5.11 -9.20
C ALA A 168 -0.88 -4.25 -10.07
N ASN A 169 -2.03 -3.94 -9.49
CA ASN A 169 -3.00 -3.02 -10.08
C ASN A 169 -3.48 -2.03 -9.01
N MET A 170 -3.61 -0.78 -9.40
CA MET A 170 -4.17 0.26 -8.56
C MET A 170 -5.17 1.09 -9.37
N ALA A 171 -6.43 1.07 -8.99
CA ALA A 171 -7.49 1.78 -9.71
C ALA A 171 -8.43 2.49 -8.75
N VAL A 172 -8.87 3.69 -9.12
CA VAL A 172 -9.85 4.46 -8.33
C VAL A 172 -11.19 3.73 -8.24
N GLY A 173 -11.62 3.11 -9.33
CA GLY A 173 -12.80 2.26 -9.39
C GLY A 173 -12.41 0.80 -9.64
N GLY A 174 -12.89 -0.13 -8.82
CA GLY A 174 -12.75 -1.56 -9.09
C GLY A 174 -13.63 -2.02 -10.24
N ALA A 175 -13.29 -3.17 -10.82
CA ALA A 175 -14.02 -3.74 -11.97
C ALA A 175 -15.54 -3.85 -11.74
N GLY A 176 -15.97 -4.17 -10.52
CA GLY A 176 -17.40 -4.22 -10.17
C GLY A 176 -18.10 -2.86 -10.24
N ILE A 177 -17.40 -1.77 -9.91
CA ILE A 177 -17.95 -0.41 -10.03
C ILE A 177 -18.01 0.00 -11.49
N VAL A 178 -16.95 -0.23 -12.24
CA VAL A 178 -16.90 0.07 -13.68
C VAL A 178 -17.98 -0.74 -14.42
N GLY A 179 -18.15 -2.02 -14.08
CA GLY A 179 -19.22 -2.85 -14.63
C GLY A 179 -20.62 -2.33 -14.31
N GLY A 180 -20.83 -1.85 -13.08
CA GLY A 180 -22.12 -1.24 -12.68
C GLY A 180 -22.43 0.08 -13.38
N MET A 181 -21.43 0.79 -13.89
CA MET A 181 -21.61 2.01 -14.70
C MET A 181 -21.94 1.69 -16.16
N ASN A 182 -21.71 0.47 -16.62
CA ASN A 182 -22.10 0.06 -17.95
C ASN A 182 -23.64 -0.01 -18.03
N PRO A 183 -24.28 0.43 -19.15
CA PRO A 183 -25.74 0.32 -19.32
C PRO A 183 -26.32 -1.09 -19.12
N LYS A 184 -25.50 -2.12 -19.35
CA LYS A 184 -25.86 -3.53 -19.09
C LYS A 184 -25.74 -3.92 -17.60
N GLY A 185 -25.18 -3.06 -16.72
CA GLY A 185 -24.97 -3.32 -15.30
C GLY A 185 -23.78 -4.25 -14.99
N TYR A 186 -23.02 -4.68 -16.01
CA TYR A 186 -21.81 -5.51 -15.89
C TYR A 186 -20.90 -5.28 -17.09
N ILE A 187 -19.64 -5.67 -16.99
CA ILE A 187 -18.70 -5.70 -18.11
C ILE A 187 -18.73 -7.12 -18.70
N ASP A 188 -19.19 -7.25 -19.91
CA ASP A 188 -19.04 -8.46 -20.72
C ASP A 188 -17.74 -8.41 -21.56
N GLU A 189 -17.49 -9.43 -22.36
CA GLU A 189 -16.30 -9.51 -23.19
C GLU A 189 -16.22 -8.36 -24.21
N GLU A 190 -17.38 -7.96 -24.78
CA GLU A 190 -17.48 -6.83 -25.70
C GLU A 190 -17.12 -5.51 -25.02
N GLY A 191 -17.68 -5.24 -23.83
CA GLY A 191 -17.36 -4.05 -23.06
C GLY A 191 -15.90 -4.01 -22.59
N ALA A 192 -15.31 -5.16 -22.29
CA ALA A 192 -13.89 -5.25 -21.98
C ALA A 192 -13.02 -4.92 -23.21
N GLN A 193 -13.39 -5.41 -24.40
CA GLN A 193 -12.71 -5.10 -25.65
C GLN A 193 -12.82 -3.62 -26.02
N ASP A 194 -13.96 -2.99 -25.76
CA ASP A 194 -14.14 -1.55 -26.01
C ASP A 194 -13.28 -0.69 -25.11
N ILE A 195 -13.10 -1.08 -23.85
CA ILE A 195 -12.16 -0.41 -22.93
C ILE A 195 -10.72 -0.54 -23.45
N ILE A 196 -10.33 -1.73 -23.89
CA ILE A 196 -8.99 -1.96 -24.44
C ILE A 196 -8.77 -1.10 -25.69
N LYS A 197 -9.70 -1.12 -26.65
CA LYS A 197 -9.63 -0.32 -27.88
C LYS A 197 -9.58 1.19 -27.58
N SER A 198 -10.36 1.68 -26.65
CA SER A 198 -10.34 3.10 -26.26
C SER A 198 -8.99 3.48 -25.65
N THR A 199 -8.38 2.59 -24.90
CA THR A 199 -7.05 2.78 -24.31
C THR A 199 -5.97 2.78 -25.37
N GLU A 200 -6.03 1.85 -26.31
CA GLU A 200 -5.10 1.79 -27.46
C GLU A 200 -5.24 3.02 -28.39
N SER A 201 -6.45 3.47 -28.65
CA SER A 201 -6.70 4.67 -29.48
C SER A 201 -6.21 5.96 -28.81
N ALA A 202 -6.08 5.97 -27.49
CA ALA A 202 -5.45 7.05 -26.75
C ALA A 202 -3.91 6.92 -26.67
N GLY A 203 -3.33 5.93 -27.35
CA GLY A 203 -1.88 5.68 -27.33
C GLY A 203 -1.38 4.97 -26.08
N VAL A 204 -2.28 4.47 -25.24
CA VAL A 204 -1.94 3.79 -24.00
C VAL A 204 -1.92 2.27 -24.26
N THR A 205 -0.78 1.65 -24.05
CA THR A 205 -0.54 0.23 -24.40
C THR A 205 -0.78 -0.74 -23.25
N ALA A 206 -1.21 -0.25 -22.09
CA ALA A 206 -1.41 -1.07 -20.90
C ALA A 206 -2.82 -0.88 -20.31
N PRO A 207 -3.41 -1.91 -19.67
CA PRO A 207 -4.74 -1.80 -19.06
C PRO A 207 -4.84 -0.68 -18.02
N PRO A 208 -5.98 0.01 -17.92
CA PRO A 208 -6.22 1.02 -16.90
C PRO A 208 -5.96 0.48 -15.49
N GLY A 209 -5.25 1.28 -14.67
CA GLY A 209 -4.87 0.89 -13.32
C GLY A 209 -3.69 -0.08 -13.23
N SER A 210 -3.13 -0.51 -14.36
CA SER A 210 -1.92 -1.35 -14.36
C SER A 210 -0.69 -0.59 -13.90
N VAL A 211 0.30 -1.34 -13.44
CA VAL A 211 1.62 -0.80 -13.09
C VAL A 211 2.26 -0.08 -14.27
N GLY A 212 2.10 -0.57 -15.50
CA GLY A 212 2.63 0.09 -16.70
C GLY A 212 2.18 1.54 -16.83
N ILE A 213 0.87 1.80 -16.65
CA ILE A 213 0.31 3.15 -16.67
C ILE A 213 0.88 4.00 -15.53
N HIS A 214 0.86 3.46 -14.31
CA HIS A 214 1.25 4.24 -13.13
C HIS A 214 2.75 4.49 -13.04
N PHE A 215 3.55 3.69 -13.67
CA PHE A 215 5.00 3.89 -13.74
C PHE A 215 5.39 4.79 -14.91
N ALA A 216 4.90 4.49 -16.12
CA ALA A 216 5.37 5.17 -17.33
C ALA A 216 4.65 6.51 -17.58
N GLU A 217 3.33 6.58 -17.32
CA GLU A 217 2.52 7.72 -17.73
C GLU A 217 2.20 8.67 -16.58
N THR A 218 1.79 8.13 -15.41
CA THR A 218 1.35 8.99 -14.30
C THR A 218 2.47 9.33 -13.31
N GLY A 219 3.57 8.57 -13.33
CA GLY A 219 4.67 8.76 -12.39
C GLY A 219 4.33 8.43 -10.93
N PHE A 220 3.19 7.81 -10.65
CA PHE A 220 2.79 7.44 -9.28
C PHE A 220 3.70 6.39 -8.67
N MET A 221 4.16 5.42 -9.46
CA MET A 221 5.03 4.36 -8.98
C MET A 221 6.47 4.72 -9.26
N ARG A 222 7.27 4.78 -8.22
CA ARG A 222 8.67 5.18 -8.31
C ARG A 222 9.56 4.07 -8.88
N GLU A 223 9.31 2.84 -8.48
CA GLU A 223 10.03 1.66 -8.94
C GLU A 223 9.09 0.46 -9.09
N VAL A 224 9.41 -0.40 -10.05
CA VAL A 224 8.65 -1.62 -10.34
C VAL A 224 9.59 -2.80 -10.35
N TYR A 225 9.18 -3.89 -9.72
CA TYR A 225 9.97 -5.10 -9.57
C TYR A 225 9.21 -6.33 -10.06
N SER A 226 9.96 -7.31 -10.55
CA SER A 226 9.39 -8.52 -11.15
C SER A 226 9.03 -9.62 -10.15
N ASN A 227 9.41 -9.46 -8.89
CA ASN A 227 9.21 -10.48 -7.85
C ASN A 227 9.01 -9.86 -6.46
N GLU A 228 8.60 -10.70 -5.51
CA GLU A 228 8.29 -10.31 -4.12
C GLU A 228 9.49 -9.66 -3.43
N GLN A 229 10.68 -10.27 -3.52
CA GLN A 229 11.90 -9.75 -2.88
C GLN A 229 12.31 -8.39 -3.43
N GLY A 230 12.15 -8.18 -4.73
CA GLY A 230 12.49 -6.91 -5.37
C GLY A 230 11.69 -5.75 -4.78
N VAL A 231 10.38 -5.91 -4.59
CA VAL A 231 9.54 -4.87 -3.97
C VAL A 231 9.99 -4.59 -2.54
N LEU A 232 10.28 -5.63 -1.75
CA LEU A 232 10.77 -5.48 -0.38
C LEU A 232 12.15 -4.82 -0.34
N HIS A 233 13.03 -5.15 -1.28
CA HIS A 233 14.31 -4.46 -1.46
C HIS A 233 14.11 -2.98 -1.79
N GLY A 234 13.17 -2.64 -2.66
CA GLY A 234 12.82 -1.26 -2.98
C GLY A 234 12.34 -0.49 -1.75
N ILE A 235 11.47 -1.08 -0.92
CA ILE A 235 11.07 -0.47 0.36
C ILE A 235 12.30 -0.23 1.25
N ARG A 236 13.16 -1.23 1.43
CA ARG A 236 14.37 -1.11 2.23
C ARG A 236 15.29 -0.01 1.73
N LYS A 237 15.49 0.07 0.41
CA LYS A 237 16.28 1.12 -0.25
C LYS A 237 15.77 2.52 0.11
N PHE A 238 14.47 2.76 0.02
CA PHE A 238 13.89 4.07 0.36
C PHE A 238 13.94 4.36 1.86
N VAL A 239 13.77 3.36 2.72
CA VAL A 239 13.99 3.54 4.16
C VAL A 239 15.45 3.86 4.47
N ASP A 240 16.39 3.22 3.78
CA ASP A 240 17.82 3.45 3.96
C ASP A 240 18.23 4.90 3.61
N MET A 241 17.61 5.47 2.59
CA MET A 241 17.81 6.86 2.18
C MET A 241 17.28 7.89 3.18
N LEU A 242 16.43 7.49 4.13
CA LEU A 242 15.92 8.41 5.14
C LEU A 242 17.01 8.77 6.13
N PRO A 243 16.99 10.00 6.66
CA PRO A 243 17.91 10.38 7.73
C PRO A 243 17.65 9.53 8.99
N ALA A 244 18.68 9.36 9.80
CA ALA A 244 18.55 8.73 11.11
C ALA A 244 17.67 9.59 12.03
N TYR A 245 16.93 8.95 12.95
CA TYR A 245 15.91 9.60 13.80
C TYR A 245 16.45 10.20 15.08
N ASP A 246 17.72 10.28 15.28
CA ASP A 246 18.31 11.08 16.33
C ASP A 246 18.36 12.55 15.86
N LEU A 247 18.44 13.45 16.79
CA LEU A 247 18.42 14.89 16.55
C LEU A 247 19.57 15.40 15.68
N ASP A 248 20.52 14.55 15.36
CA ASP A 248 21.66 14.82 14.49
C ASP A 248 21.28 14.67 13.01
N PHE A 249 20.38 15.51 12.59
CA PHE A 249 19.76 15.54 11.28
C PHE A 249 20.63 16.18 10.22
N PHE A 250 21.93 16.01 10.29
CA PHE A 250 22.84 16.73 9.45
C PHE A 250 23.38 15.84 8.34
N ARG A 251 23.54 16.45 7.18
CA ARG A 251 24.31 15.85 6.12
C ARG A 251 25.67 15.49 6.69
N VAL A 252 26.01 14.23 6.57
CA VAL A 252 27.35 13.75 6.97
C VAL A 252 28.41 14.26 6.02
N ASP A 253 28.01 14.55 4.77
CA ASP A 253 28.89 15.07 3.74
C ASP A 253 28.60 16.55 3.47
N ASP A 254 29.65 17.31 3.21
CA ASP A 254 29.53 18.66 2.71
C ASP A 254 28.77 18.69 1.38
N PRO A 255 27.96 19.73 1.14
CA PRO A 255 27.33 19.92 -0.15
C PRO A 255 28.40 19.96 -1.25
N LYS A 256 28.29 19.08 -2.21
CA LYS A 256 29.11 19.12 -3.41
C LYS A 256 28.37 19.93 -4.48
N ASP A 257 29.14 20.64 -5.28
CA ASP A 257 28.56 21.27 -6.45
C ASP A 257 27.89 20.22 -7.33
N PRO A 258 26.73 20.52 -7.92
CA PRO A 258 26.08 19.60 -8.84
C PRO A 258 27.01 19.30 -10.02
N LEU A 259 26.91 18.07 -10.54
CA LEU A 259 27.70 17.65 -11.71
C LEU A 259 27.41 18.50 -12.95
N PHE A 260 26.23 19.10 -13.03
CA PHE A 260 25.77 19.97 -14.09
C PHE A 260 25.35 21.31 -13.49
N SER A 261 25.64 22.40 -14.20
CA SER A 261 25.19 23.74 -13.82
C SER A 261 23.66 23.81 -13.84
N ALA A 262 23.09 24.59 -12.93
CA ALA A 262 21.66 24.91 -12.98
C ALA A 262 21.27 25.60 -14.29
N ASP A 263 22.18 26.30 -14.94
CA ASP A 263 21.97 26.97 -16.23
C ASP A 263 21.75 25.96 -17.38
N ASP A 264 22.28 24.73 -17.23
CA ASP A 264 22.10 23.67 -18.22
C ASP A 264 20.68 23.08 -18.24
N ILE A 265 19.85 23.42 -17.24
CA ILE A 265 18.45 22.96 -17.15
C ILE A 265 17.58 23.69 -18.20
N TYR A 266 18.00 24.86 -18.64
CA TYR A 266 17.24 25.72 -19.55
C TYR A 266 17.85 25.80 -20.97
N SER A 267 18.85 24.97 -21.25
CA SER A 267 19.53 24.92 -22.54
C SER A 267 18.95 23.89 -23.50
#